data_a8045efac2906be49a8b2533c7ff3ccc
#
_entry.id   a8045efac2906be49a8b2533c7ff3ccc
#
_cell.length_a   1.000
_cell.length_b   1.000
_cell.length_c   1.000
_cell.angle_alpha   90.00
_cell.angle_beta   90.00
_cell.angle_gamma   90.00
#
_symmetry.space_group_name_H-M   'P 1'
#
loop_
_entity.id
_entity.type
_entity.pdbx_description
1 polymer ?
#
loop_
_entity_poly.entity_id
_entity_poly.type
_entity_poly.pdbx_seq_one_letter_code
_entity_poly.pdbx_strand_id
1 'polypeptide(L)'
;SGKELGTDADASGLLELPGDAPTGMGFAAYLGLPDAIIELSLTPNRSDCLGMRGLAMEVAAEFGSAAKLPPVAPVAAAHAEELQISLVPGAGCPRYCGRIVTGVNAKAPTPEWMKRRIERSGVRPINALVDITNYVMLELGQPLHAFDNARLSGAIHARMAKPGEKLLLLNEQTIPVDADVL
;
A
#
# COMPACT_ATOMS: atom_id res chain seq x y z
N SER A 1 25.80 -7.28 14.42
CA SER A 1 25.41 -6.67 13.16
C SER A 1 23.93 -6.96 12.85
N GLY A 2 23.31 -6.19 11.98
CA GLY A 2 21.95 -6.42 11.54
C GLY A 2 21.75 -7.82 10.94
N LYS A 3 22.75 -8.32 10.20
CA LYS A 3 22.72 -9.67 9.60
C LYS A 3 22.62 -10.79 10.64
N GLU A 4 23.33 -10.68 11.78
CA GLU A 4 23.25 -11.68 12.85
C GLU A 4 21.88 -11.71 13.53
N LEU A 5 21.16 -10.60 13.47
CA LEU A 5 19.82 -10.45 14.02
C LEU A 5 18.71 -10.77 13.00
N GLY A 6 19.08 -11.19 11.78
CA GLY A 6 18.11 -11.50 10.71
C GLY A 6 17.38 -10.27 10.17
N THR A 7 17.94 -9.07 10.38
CA THR A 7 17.44 -7.85 9.73
C THR A 7 18.23 -7.61 8.44
N ASP A 8 17.61 -7.05 7.42
CA ASP A 8 18.26 -6.68 6.15
C ASP A 8 19.19 -5.47 6.27
N ALA A 9 19.61 -5.14 7.50
CA ALA A 9 20.51 -4.05 7.75
C ALA A 9 21.92 -4.36 7.23
N ASP A 10 22.61 -3.33 6.78
CA ASP A 10 24.00 -3.42 6.34
C ASP A 10 24.87 -4.18 7.37
N ALA A 11 25.58 -5.18 6.86
CA ALA A 11 26.45 -6.04 7.67
C ALA A 11 27.83 -5.42 7.94
N SER A 12 28.08 -4.19 7.49
CA SER A 12 29.41 -3.53 7.52
C SER A 12 29.84 -3.07 8.92
N GLY A 13 28.97 -3.15 9.94
CA GLY A 13 29.27 -2.64 11.26
C GLY A 13 28.27 -3.01 12.34
N LEU A 14 28.25 -2.21 13.41
CA LEU A 14 27.24 -2.29 14.45
C LEU A 14 25.90 -1.77 13.91
N LEU A 15 24.80 -2.38 14.35
CA LEU A 15 23.48 -1.86 14.04
C LEU A 15 23.27 -0.54 14.80
N GLU A 16 23.11 0.54 14.05
CA GLU A 16 22.72 1.83 14.62
C GLU A 16 21.20 1.92 14.69
N LEU A 17 20.71 2.27 15.86
CA LEU A 17 19.31 2.56 16.09
C LEU A 17 19.04 4.06 15.85
N PRO A 18 17.80 4.45 15.47
CA PRO A 18 17.40 5.84 15.43
C PRO A 18 17.73 6.57 16.73
N GLY A 19 18.12 7.85 16.63
CA GLY A 19 18.55 8.64 17.78
C GLY A 19 17.47 8.86 18.86
N ASP A 20 16.23 8.58 18.56
CA ASP A 20 15.08 8.60 19.46
C ASP A 20 14.77 7.23 20.08
N ALA A 21 15.59 6.19 19.81
CA ALA A 21 15.41 4.88 20.43
C ALA A 21 15.52 4.96 21.95
N PRO A 22 14.53 4.42 22.71
CA PRO A 22 14.49 4.54 24.17
C PRO A 22 15.68 3.86 24.83
N THR A 23 16.52 4.61 25.54
CA THR A 23 17.65 4.08 26.29
C THR A 23 17.16 3.16 27.41
N GLY A 24 17.77 1.99 27.53
CA GLY A 24 17.41 1.00 28.55
C GLY A 24 16.26 0.07 28.20
N MET A 25 15.58 0.27 27.07
CA MET A 25 14.60 -0.68 26.57
C MET A 25 15.31 -1.92 25.98
N GLY A 26 14.80 -3.12 26.28
CA GLY A 26 15.30 -4.35 25.67
C GLY A 26 15.12 -4.31 24.14
N PHE A 27 16.14 -4.71 23.39
CA PHE A 27 16.15 -4.64 21.93
C PHE A 27 14.98 -5.41 21.29
N ALA A 28 14.65 -6.59 21.79
CA ALA A 28 13.49 -7.35 21.29
C ALA A 28 12.17 -6.57 21.50
N ALA A 29 12.00 -5.92 22.66
CA ALA A 29 10.82 -5.11 22.93
C ALA A 29 10.78 -3.86 22.02
N TYR A 30 11.91 -3.23 21.76
CA TYR A 30 12.03 -2.11 20.81
C TYR A 30 11.62 -2.53 19.40
N LEU A 31 12.01 -3.71 18.96
CA LEU A 31 11.59 -4.26 17.66
C LEU A 31 10.16 -4.82 17.66
N GLY A 32 9.49 -4.90 18.82
CA GLY A 32 8.16 -5.52 18.94
C GLY A 32 8.19 -7.03 18.70
N LEU A 33 9.22 -7.71 19.23
CA LEU A 33 9.37 -9.17 19.15
C LEU A 33 8.97 -9.83 20.50
N PRO A 34 8.48 -11.09 20.49
CA PRO A 34 8.22 -11.92 19.31
C PRO A 34 7.01 -11.43 18.51
N ASP A 35 7.04 -11.67 17.21
CA ASP A 35 5.90 -11.45 16.33
C ASP A 35 5.65 -12.71 15.48
N ALA A 36 4.40 -12.94 15.10
CA ALA A 36 4.02 -14.09 14.31
C ALA A 36 3.59 -13.65 12.91
N ILE A 37 4.28 -14.15 11.89
CA ILE A 37 3.91 -13.97 10.49
C ILE A 37 3.26 -15.26 10.03
N ILE A 38 2.06 -15.18 9.46
CA ILE A 38 1.32 -16.30 8.92
C ILE A 38 1.25 -16.11 7.42
N GLU A 39 1.84 -17.04 6.68
CA GLU A 39 1.72 -17.10 5.22
C GLU A 39 0.41 -17.80 4.86
N LEU A 40 -0.41 -17.14 4.05
CA LEU A 40 -1.71 -17.64 3.61
C LEU A 40 -1.68 -17.89 2.10
N SER A 41 -2.08 -19.09 1.68
CA SER A 41 -2.33 -19.41 0.28
C SER A 41 -3.80 -19.17 -0.04
N LEU A 42 -4.08 -18.21 -0.92
CA LEU A 42 -5.43 -17.86 -1.33
C LEU A 42 -5.74 -18.46 -2.71
N THR A 43 -6.96 -18.94 -2.85
CA THR A 43 -7.48 -19.36 -4.16
C THR A 43 -7.85 -18.13 -5.00
N PRO A 44 -7.79 -18.21 -6.36
CA PRO A 44 -8.03 -17.05 -7.25
C PRO A 44 -9.39 -16.38 -7.09
N ASN A 45 -10.40 -17.09 -6.58
CA ASN A 45 -11.74 -16.57 -6.32
C ASN A 45 -11.88 -15.82 -4.99
N ARG A 46 -10.81 -15.71 -4.18
CA ARG A 46 -10.81 -15.08 -2.87
C ARG A 46 -9.94 -13.82 -2.82
N SER A 47 -10.03 -13.01 -3.86
CA SER A 47 -9.32 -11.71 -3.91
C SER A 47 -9.71 -10.72 -2.79
N ASP A 48 -10.89 -10.90 -2.20
CA ASP A 48 -11.34 -10.19 -1.00
C ASP A 48 -10.42 -10.38 0.20
N CYS A 49 -9.74 -11.54 0.29
CA CYS A 49 -8.81 -11.89 1.36
C CYS A 49 -7.35 -11.41 1.13
N LEU A 50 -7.07 -10.67 0.06
CA LEU A 50 -5.75 -10.08 -0.18
C LEU A 50 -5.41 -8.89 0.76
N GLY A 51 -6.36 -8.47 1.60
CA GLY A 51 -6.16 -7.47 2.64
C GLY A 51 -6.67 -7.92 4.00
N MET A 52 -6.16 -7.30 5.06
CA MET A 52 -6.51 -7.63 6.45
C MET A 52 -8.01 -7.53 6.73
N ARG A 53 -8.69 -6.59 6.07
CA ARG A 53 -10.15 -6.45 6.20
C ARG A 53 -10.90 -7.71 5.76
N GLY A 54 -10.57 -8.24 4.58
CA GLY A 54 -11.23 -9.45 4.07
C GLY A 54 -10.92 -10.67 4.93
N LEU A 55 -9.64 -10.82 5.34
CA LEU A 55 -9.23 -11.88 6.26
C LEU A 55 -9.97 -11.79 7.60
N ALA A 56 -10.13 -10.60 8.16
CA ALA A 56 -10.87 -10.41 9.41
C ALA A 56 -12.35 -10.81 9.28
N MET A 57 -12.98 -10.53 8.14
CA MET A 57 -14.35 -10.93 7.86
C MET A 57 -14.47 -12.46 7.72
N GLU A 58 -13.51 -13.11 7.06
CA GLU A 58 -13.48 -14.55 6.89
C GLU A 58 -13.29 -15.28 8.21
N VAL A 59 -12.32 -14.85 9.02
CA VAL A 59 -12.09 -15.40 10.36
C VAL A 59 -13.32 -15.20 11.24
N ALA A 60 -13.95 -14.02 11.18
CA ALA A 60 -15.16 -13.75 11.95
C ALA A 60 -16.31 -14.67 11.55
N ALA A 61 -16.47 -14.96 10.25
CA ALA A 61 -17.49 -15.88 9.75
C ALA A 61 -17.23 -17.32 10.22
N GLU A 62 -15.99 -17.80 10.14
CA GLU A 62 -15.60 -19.15 10.54
C GLU A 62 -15.83 -19.39 12.05
N PHE A 63 -15.48 -18.39 12.87
CA PHE A 63 -15.61 -18.50 14.33
C PHE A 63 -16.94 -17.97 14.88
N GLY A 64 -17.91 -17.62 14.04
CA GLY A 64 -19.21 -17.11 14.46
C GLY A 64 -19.12 -15.82 15.29
N SER A 65 -18.12 -14.98 15.02
CA SER A 65 -17.84 -13.73 15.73
C SER A 65 -18.03 -12.50 14.83
N ALA A 66 -18.01 -11.30 15.39
CA ALA A 66 -18.07 -10.07 14.63
C ALA A 66 -16.68 -9.52 14.34
N ALA A 67 -16.39 -9.19 13.08
CA ALA A 67 -15.15 -8.49 12.72
C ALA A 67 -15.16 -7.06 13.28
N LYS A 68 -14.12 -6.71 14.03
CA LYS A 68 -13.90 -5.35 14.54
C LYS A 68 -12.96 -4.62 13.59
N LEU A 69 -13.53 -3.83 12.69
CA LEU A 69 -12.74 -3.01 11.77
C LEU A 69 -12.38 -1.67 12.42
N PRO A 70 -11.19 -1.12 12.14
CA PRO A 70 -10.83 0.20 12.63
C PRO A 70 -11.81 1.26 12.08
N PRO A 71 -12.24 2.23 12.89
CA PRO A 71 -13.09 3.30 12.42
C PRO A 71 -12.34 4.18 11.43
N VAL A 72 -12.96 4.47 10.29
CA VAL A 72 -12.44 5.40 9.29
C VAL A 72 -13.27 6.68 9.36
N ALA A 73 -12.67 7.73 9.89
CA ALA A 73 -13.33 9.03 9.92
C ALA A 73 -13.16 9.74 8.56
N PRO A 74 -14.22 10.37 8.03
CA PRO A 74 -14.11 11.20 6.83
C PRO A 74 -13.17 12.38 7.08
N VAL A 75 -12.26 12.62 6.14
CA VAL A 75 -11.41 13.81 6.15
C VAL A 75 -12.03 14.84 5.21
N ALA A 76 -12.43 15.99 5.75
CA ALA A 76 -12.98 17.07 4.96
C ALA A 76 -11.97 17.60 3.93
N ALA A 77 -12.49 18.11 2.80
CA ALA A 77 -11.64 18.80 1.82
C ALA A 77 -11.16 20.13 2.42
N ALA A 78 -9.86 20.40 2.29
CA ALA A 78 -9.25 21.65 2.75
C ALA A 78 -9.27 22.74 1.67
N HIS A 79 -9.54 22.38 0.42
CA HIS A 79 -9.62 23.27 -0.75
C HIS A 79 -10.66 22.74 -1.75
N ALA A 80 -11.02 23.56 -2.71
CA ALA A 80 -12.03 23.25 -3.72
C ALA A 80 -11.45 22.68 -5.04
N GLU A 81 -10.15 22.41 -5.09
CA GLU A 81 -9.52 21.81 -6.29
C GLU A 81 -10.03 20.39 -6.50
N GLU A 82 -10.43 20.09 -7.72
CA GLU A 82 -10.94 18.79 -8.12
C GLU A 82 -10.12 18.21 -9.25
N LEU A 83 -9.87 16.91 -9.16
CA LEU A 83 -9.23 16.16 -10.24
C LEU A 83 -10.30 15.79 -11.28
N GLN A 84 -10.04 16.11 -12.54
CA GLN A 84 -10.90 15.68 -13.64
C GLN A 84 -10.71 14.19 -13.90
N ILE A 85 -11.78 13.44 -13.74
CA ILE A 85 -11.82 11.98 -13.95
C ILE A 85 -12.93 11.66 -14.92
N SER A 86 -12.66 10.88 -15.94
CA SER A 86 -13.66 10.35 -16.85
C SER A 86 -13.64 8.82 -16.89
N LEU A 87 -14.81 8.24 -16.82
CA LEU A 87 -15.01 6.80 -16.96
C LEU A 87 -15.65 6.53 -18.32
N VAL A 88 -14.94 5.81 -19.18
CA VAL A 88 -15.49 5.45 -20.49
C VAL A 88 -16.54 4.34 -20.27
N PRO A 89 -17.75 4.47 -20.84
CA PRO A 89 -18.76 3.42 -20.73
C PRO A 89 -18.23 2.08 -21.23
N GLY A 90 -18.46 1.02 -20.45
CA GLY A 90 -17.96 -0.32 -20.74
C GLY A 90 -16.51 -0.60 -20.34
N ALA A 91 -15.82 0.35 -19.70
CA ALA A 91 -14.43 0.20 -19.29
C ALA A 91 -14.21 -0.75 -18.10
N GLY A 92 -15.20 -1.45 -17.59
CA GLY A 92 -14.99 -2.34 -16.43
C GLY A 92 -14.65 -1.64 -15.12
N CYS A 93 -14.54 -0.30 -15.11
CA CYS A 93 -14.31 0.52 -13.93
C CYS A 93 -15.60 1.28 -13.55
N PRO A 94 -16.43 0.74 -12.66
CA PRO A 94 -17.70 1.37 -12.32
C PRO A 94 -17.54 2.60 -11.44
N ARG A 95 -16.39 2.72 -10.76
CA ARG A 95 -16.11 3.83 -9.86
C ARG A 95 -14.60 4.09 -9.74
N TYR A 96 -14.21 5.33 -9.89
CA TYR A 96 -12.86 5.81 -9.64
C TYR A 96 -12.92 7.03 -8.72
N CYS A 97 -12.12 7.05 -7.66
CA CYS A 97 -12.09 8.16 -6.71
C CYS A 97 -10.69 8.78 -6.73
N GLY A 98 -10.62 10.10 -6.85
CA GLY A 98 -9.39 10.86 -6.78
C GLY A 98 -9.47 11.94 -5.70
N ARG A 99 -8.32 12.31 -5.15
CA ARG A 99 -8.18 13.43 -4.22
C ARG A 99 -6.87 14.14 -4.50
N ILE A 100 -6.90 15.46 -4.57
CA ILE A 100 -5.71 16.29 -4.61
C ILE A 100 -5.27 16.56 -3.17
N VAL A 101 -4.00 16.34 -2.89
CA VAL A 101 -3.38 16.61 -1.58
C VAL A 101 -2.23 17.58 -1.83
N THR A 102 -2.29 18.75 -1.19
CA THR A 102 -1.28 19.81 -1.34
C THR A 102 -0.31 19.84 -0.16
N GLY A 103 0.84 20.48 -0.32
CA GLY A 103 1.84 20.63 0.74
C GLY A 103 2.54 19.31 1.15
N VAL A 104 2.55 18.31 0.27
CA VAL A 104 3.14 17.00 0.56
C VAL A 104 4.66 17.10 0.58
N ASN A 105 5.29 16.59 1.65
CA ASN A 105 6.73 16.38 1.70
C ASN A 105 7.07 14.98 1.18
N ALA A 106 7.41 14.88 -0.10
CA ALA A 106 7.77 13.60 -0.73
C ALA A 106 9.05 12.95 -0.16
N LYS A 107 9.84 13.69 0.65
CA LYS A 107 11.05 13.20 1.31
C LYS A 107 10.81 12.84 2.78
N ALA A 108 9.56 12.90 3.26
CA ALA A 108 9.25 12.49 4.62
C ALA A 108 9.59 11.00 4.80
N PRO A 109 10.21 10.61 5.93
CA PRO A 109 10.43 9.22 6.23
C PRO A 109 9.10 8.51 6.52
N THR A 110 9.02 7.25 6.13
CA THR A 110 7.90 6.39 6.53
C THR A 110 7.97 6.16 8.05
N PRO A 111 6.86 6.36 8.78
CA PRO A 111 6.83 6.06 10.21
C PRO A 111 7.24 4.61 10.50
N GLU A 112 8.08 4.37 11.50
CA GLU A 112 8.65 3.05 11.80
C GLU A 112 7.59 1.96 12.05
N TRP A 113 6.46 2.30 12.68
CA TRP A 113 5.39 1.34 12.89
C TRP A 113 4.76 0.85 11.58
N MET A 114 4.62 1.76 10.59
CA MET A 114 4.09 1.45 9.26
C MET A 114 5.11 0.63 8.46
N LYS A 115 6.36 1.07 8.48
CA LYS A 115 7.48 0.39 7.82
C LYS A 115 7.56 -1.07 8.26
N ARG A 116 7.58 -1.34 9.58
CA ARG A 116 7.60 -2.71 10.13
C ARG A 116 6.42 -3.56 9.65
N ARG A 117 5.21 -3.01 9.59
CA ARG A 117 4.03 -3.75 9.12
C ARG A 117 4.14 -4.12 7.65
N ILE A 118 4.59 -3.18 6.82
CA ILE A 118 4.80 -3.40 5.38
C ILE A 118 5.86 -4.48 5.16
N GLU A 119 7.01 -4.37 5.82
CA GLU A 119 8.11 -5.35 5.75
C GLU A 119 7.66 -6.75 6.18
N ARG A 120 6.96 -6.85 7.31
CA ARG A 120 6.43 -8.12 7.82
C ARG A 120 5.33 -8.71 6.94
N SER A 121 4.70 -7.91 6.11
CA SER A 121 3.77 -8.35 5.08
C SER A 121 4.45 -8.71 3.75
N GLY A 122 5.79 -8.76 3.71
CA GLY A 122 6.56 -9.13 2.52
C GLY A 122 6.70 -8.03 1.47
N VAL A 123 6.33 -6.78 1.79
CA VAL A 123 6.44 -5.64 0.88
C VAL A 123 7.62 -4.76 1.29
N ARG A 124 8.47 -4.40 0.34
CA ARG A 124 9.62 -3.52 0.59
C ARG A 124 9.17 -2.07 0.69
N PRO A 125 9.50 -1.35 1.79
CA PRO A 125 9.28 0.09 1.87
C PRO A 125 10.13 0.84 0.84
N ILE A 126 9.57 1.92 0.29
CA ILE A 126 10.20 2.73 -0.75
C ILE A 126 10.31 4.20 -0.32
N ASN A 127 9.20 4.81 -0.04
CA ASN A 127 9.05 6.17 0.50
C ASN A 127 7.65 6.35 1.08
N ALA A 128 7.45 7.37 1.90
CA ALA A 128 6.21 7.54 2.64
C ALA A 128 4.94 7.55 1.75
N LEU A 129 4.99 8.11 0.54
CA LEU A 129 3.82 8.16 -0.35
C LEU A 129 3.43 6.76 -0.85
N VAL A 130 4.41 6.01 -1.35
CA VAL A 130 4.19 4.63 -1.83
C VAL A 130 3.83 3.71 -0.67
N ASP A 131 4.48 3.90 0.47
CA ASP A 131 4.27 3.06 1.65
C ASP A 131 2.86 3.27 2.24
N ILE A 132 2.33 4.49 2.23
CA ILE A 132 0.93 4.76 2.60
C ILE A 132 -0.02 4.02 1.66
N THR A 133 0.21 4.05 0.34
CA THR A 133 -0.65 3.35 -0.62
C THR A 133 -0.59 1.83 -0.43
N ASN A 134 0.60 1.28 -0.19
CA ASN A 134 0.79 -0.14 0.10
C ASN A 134 0.15 -0.54 1.44
N TYR A 135 0.30 0.30 2.48
CA TYR A 135 -0.31 0.05 3.77
C TYR A 135 -1.85 -0.01 3.68
N VAL A 136 -2.47 0.95 3.01
CA VAL A 136 -3.93 0.97 2.81
C VAL A 136 -4.39 -0.24 2.00
N MET A 137 -3.64 -0.64 0.97
CA MET A 137 -3.93 -1.84 0.20
C MET A 137 -3.87 -3.10 1.08
N LEU A 138 -2.85 -3.25 1.91
CA LEU A 138 -2.72 -4.38 2.83
C LEU A 138 -3.79 -4.39 3.92
N GLU A 139 -4.16 -3.23 4.44
CA GLU A 139 -5.16 -3.13 5.51
C GLU A 139 -6.60 -3.29 5.00
N LEU A 140 -6.96 -2.58 3.93
CA LEU A 140 -8.34 -2.47 3.45
C LEU A 140 -8.62 -3.27 2.17
N GLY A 141 -7.60 -3.79 1.50
CA GLY A 141 -7.73 -4.49 0.23
C GLY A 141 -7.98 -3.57 -0.96
N GLN A 142 -7.78 -2.25 -0.81
CA GLN A 142 -8.02 -1.26 -1.86
C GLN A 142 -6.71 -0.74 -2.43
N PRO A 143 -6.37 -1.08 -3.69
CA PRO A 143 -5.21 -0.52 -4.38
C PRO A 143 -5.36 0.99 -4.58
N LEU A 144 -4.26 1.72 -4.41
CA LEU A 144 -4.18 3.16 -4.58
C LEU A 144 -3.01 3.50 -5.51
N HIS A 145 -3.15 4.61 -6.22
CA HIS A 145 -2.07 5.22 -7.01
C HIS A 145 -1.81 6.64 -6.53
N ALA A 146 -0.54 7.00 -6.40
CA ALA A 146 -0.11 8.37 -6.15
C ALA A 146 0.49 8.94 -7.44
N PHE A 147 -0.05 10.06 -7.90
CA PHE A 147 0.42 10.77 -9.08
C PHE A 147 0.98 12.14 -8.69
N ASP A 148 2.08 12.54 -9.31
CA ASP A 148 2.51 13.92 -9.25
C ASP A 148 1.57 14.78 -10.09
N ASN A 149 0.74 15.60 -9.42
CA ASN A 149 -0.27 16.43 -10.08
C ASN A 149 0.33 17.39 -11.11
N ALA A 150 1.58 17.85 -10.93
CA ALA A 150 2.26 18.69 -11.88
C ALA A 150 2.64 17.99 -13.19
N ARG A 151 2.65 16.65 -13.18
CA ARG A 151 2.93 15.82 -14.37
C ARG A 151 1.67 15.31 -15.06
N LEU A 152 0.51 15.50 -14.47
CA LEU A 152 -0.76 15.14 -15.10
C LEU A 152 -1.12 16.18 -16.16
N SER A 153 -1.47 15.71 -17.35
CA SER A 153 -1.94 16.56 -18.45
C SER A 153 -3.42 16.29 -18.70
N GLY A 154 -4.26 17.24 -18.32
CA GLY A 154 -5.72 17.13 -18.48
C GLY A 154 -6.35 16.26 -17.39
N ALA A 155 -7.05 15.20 -17.76
CA ALA A 155 -7.84 14.35 -16.88
C ALA A 155 -7.28 12.93 -16.77
N ILE A 156 -7.67 12.19 -15.73
CA ILE A 156 -7.49 10.74 -15.66
C ILE A 156 -8.66 10.08 -16.39
N HIS A 157 -8.34 9.21 -17.34
CA HIS A 157 -9.32 8.49 -18.13
C HIS A 157 -9.23 6.99 -17.83
N ALA A 158 -10.25 6.44 -17.17
CA ALA A 158 -10.38 4.98 -17.04
C ALA A 158 -11.09 4.45 -18.29
N ARG A 159 -10.37 3.65 -19.08
CA ARG A 159 -10.81 3.09 -20.35
C ARG A 159 -10.14 1.75 -20.61
N MET A 160 -10.75 0.95 -21.44
CA MET A 160 -10.07 -0.23 -21.97
C MET A 160 -8.91 0.17 -22.89
N ALA A 161 -7.88 -0.65 -22.94
CA ALA A 161 -6.78 -0.49 -23.88
C ALA A 161 -7.25 -0.58 -25.32
N LYS A 162 -6.51 0.03 -26.23
CA LYS A 162 -6.76 -0.06 -27.67
C LYS A 162 -5.84 -1.11 -28.29
N PRO A 163 -6.27 -1.78 -29.37
CA PRO A 163 -5.42 -2.73 -30.07
C PRO A 163 -4.07 -2.11 -30.45
N GLY A 164 -2.98 -2.80 -30.13
CA GLY A 164 -1.62 -2.36 -30.43
C GLY A 164 -1.01 -1.39 -29.39
N GLU A 165 -1.71 -1.04 -28.35
CA GLU A 165 -1.13 -0.27 -27.24
C GLU A 165 -0.11 -1.12 -26.47
N LYS A 166 0.85 -0.44 -25.85
CA LYS A 166 1.88 -1.06 -25.02
C LYS A 166 1.94 -0.34 -23.69
N LEU A 167 2.14 -1.09 -22.63
CA LEU A 167 2.28 -0.59 -21.28
C LEU A 167 3.70 -0.84 -20.77
N LEU A 168 4.34 0.21 -20.28
CA LEU A 168 5.60 0.11 -19.54
C LEU A 168 5.28 -0.17 -18.08
N LEU A 169 5.67 -1.35 -17.61
CA LEU A 169 5.48 -1.78 -16.23
C LEU A 169 6.53 -1.15 -15.29
N LEU A 170 6.28 -1.20 -13.98
CA LEU A 170 7.21 -0.71 -12.96
C LEU A 170 8.56 -1.45 -12.92
N ASN A 171 8.64 -2.65 -13.47
CA ASN A 171 9.85 -3.43 -13.63
C ASN A 171 10.58 -3.13 -14.96
N GLU A 172 10.24 -2.01 -15.61
CA GLU A 172 10.81 -1.55 -16.88
C GLU A 172 10.52 -2.45 -18.10
N GLN A 173 9.69 -3.48 -17.94
CA GLN A 173 9.24 -4.30 -19.06
C GLN A 173 8.09 -3.62 -19.80
N THR A 174 8.20 -3.59 -21.13
CA THR A 174 7.11 -3.13 -22.00
C THR A 174 6.33 -4.33 -22.50
N ILE A 175 5.06 -4.39 -22.16
CA ILE A 175 4.15 -5.46 -22.60
C ILE A 175 3.11 -4.91 -23.58
N PRO A 176 2.69 -5.70 -24.59
CA PRO A 176 1.48 -5.38 -25.34
C PRO A 176 0.27 -5.56 -24.41
N VAL A 177 -0.74 -4.74 -24.61
CA VAL A 177 -2.03 -4.87 -23.91
C VAL A 177 -3.14 -5.05 -24.91
N ASP A 178 -4.04 -5.97 -24.62
CA ASP A 178 -5.20 -6.28 -25.45
C ASP A 178 -6.43 -5.46 -25.00
N ALA A 179 -7.46 -5.45 -25.81
CA ALA A 179 -8.65 -4.63 -25.58
C ALA A 179 -9.49 -5.04 -24.35
N ASP A 180 -9.14 -6.12 -23.68
CA ASP A 180 -9.71 -6.59 -22.41
C ASP A 180 -8.97 -6.08 -21.16
N VAL A 181 -7.89 -5.31 -21.33
CA VAL A 181 -7.12 -4.68 -20.26
C VAL A 181 -7.66 -3.27 -20.00
N LEU A 182 -7.93 -2.98 -18.71
CA LEU A 182 -8.37 -1.66 -18.23
C LEU A 182 -7.16 -0.75 -18.02
#